data_c47ef14a978963bd071f236ff61e147b
#
_entry.id   c47ef14a978963bd071f236ff61e147b
#
_cell.length_a   1.000
_cell.length_b   1.000
_cell.length_c   1.000
_cell.angle_alpha   90.00
_cell.angle_beta   90.00
_cell.angle_gamma   90.00
#
_symmetry.space_group_name_H-M   'P 1'
#
loop_
_entity.id
_entity.type
_entity.pdbx_description
1 polymer ?
#
loop_
_entity_poly.entity_id
_entity_poly.type
_entity_poly.pdbx_seq_one_letter_code
_entity_poly.pdbx_strand_id
1 'polypeptide(L)'
;MLDKMSPCGDPLNAAWRRQPALHSRSMRLTCLIRLIALACAPLSAAAAQTPPALPDLSRAHEFREVHLGMEVRLVLVHADEMAARAIAGRAFARIEVLDGIMSDHRATSELNRIALAPVGQWTPVSRELHEVLGHAAFAAAATDGAFDHTVGPLTRLWREAARTGQPITDSARAIARQAVDHRSVEVDSEGFAVRFLRPGMRLDLGAIAKGWILDDVARLLDTAGVRSMLLEAGGEVVTRGAPPGASGWVIAVETSRGDTLLSLTNGAVSTSASRAQLAPVTGGGHEGHVFRTTTGAARRTRRRSP
;
A
#
# COMPACT_ATOMS: atom_id res chain seq x y z
N MET A 1 8.95 34.50 -36.21
CA MET A 1 7.56 34.85 -35.89
C MET A 1 6.78 33.54 -35.79
N LEU A 2 6.85 32.87 -34.63
CA LEU A 2 5.99 31.75 -34.27
C LEU A 2 5.98 31.67 -32.74
N ASP A 3 4.81 31.75 -32.24
CA ASP A 3 4.43 32.08 -30.89
C ASP A 3 4.60 30.92 -29.93
N LYS A 4 4.94 31.24 -28.69
CA LYS A 4 5.11 30.34 -27.56
C LYS A 4 3.74 29.87 -27.07
N MET A 5 3.49 28.57 -27.05
CA MET A 5 2.46 27.98 -26.19
C MET A 5 3.12 27.26 -25.02
N SER A 6 2.98 27.85 -23.84
CA SER A 6 3.33 27.21 -22.54
C SER A 6 2.37 26.08 -22.23
N PRO A 7 2.84 24.94 -21.71
CA PRO A 7 1.95 23.92 -21.17
C PRO A 7 1.43 24.35 -19.80
N CYS A 8 0.14 24.16 -19.62
CA CYS A 8 -0.63 24.36 -18.40
C CYS A 8 -0.07 23.46 -17.28
N GLY A 9 0.41 24.07 -16.19
CA GLY A 9 0.99 23.36 -15.06
C GLY A 9 -0.08 22.67 -14.22
N ASP A 10 0.16 21.43 -13.89
CA ASP A 10 -0.60 20.57 -13.00
C ASP A 10 -0.56 21.13 -11.56
N PRO A 11 -1.70 21.42 -10.90
CA PRO A 11 -1.76 22.02 -9.56
C PRO A 11 -1.25 21.13 -8.42
N LEU A 12 -0.98 19.84 -8.66
CA LEU A 12 -0.48 18.91 -7.64
C LEU A 12 1.03 19.05 -7.35
N ASN A 13 1.78 19.72 -8.22
CA ASN A 13 3.23 19.86 -8.07
C ASN A 13 3.67 21.09 -7.23
N ALA A 14 2.75 21.96 -6.81
CA ALA A 14 3.08 23.21 -6.11
C ALA A 14 3.13 23.11 -4.57
N ALA A 15 2.62 22.04 -3.96
CA ALA A 15 2.44 21.95 -2.50
C ALA A 15 3.67 21.50 -1.70
N TRP A 16 4.71 20.94 -2.32
CA TRP A 16 5.83 20.29 -1.61
C TRP A 16 7.14 21.08 -1.54
N ARG A 17 7.19 22.33 -2.03
CA ARG A 17 8.44 23.11 -2.09
C ARG A 17 8.65 24.18 -1.02
N ARG A 18 7.93 24.18 0.10
CA ARG A 18 8.22 25.16 1.17
C ARG A 18 8.18 24.53 2.56
N GLN A 19 9.30 24.01 3.01
CA GLN A 19 9.59 23.92 4.44
C GLN A 19 10.77 24.84 4.78
N PRO A 20 10.62 25.78 5.71
CA PRO A 20 11.73 26.62 6.17
C PRO A 20 12.58 25.85 7.19
N ALA A 21 13.90 26.01 7.07
CA ALA A 21 14.90 25.50 8.01
C ALA A 21 14.71 26.07 9.41
N LEU A 22 14.54 25.22 10.42
CA LEU A 22 14.53 25.58 11.82
C LEU A 22 15.95 25.83 12.33
N HIS A 23 16.29 27.09 12.54
CA HIS A 23 17.50 27.49 13.26
C HIS A 23 17.30 27.26 14.77
N SER A 24 18.19 26.48 15.35
CA SER A 24 18.32 26.33 16.80
C SER A 24 18.76 27.65 17.45
N ARG A 25 17.96 28.20 18.35
CA ARG A 25 18.41 29.19 19.33
C ARG A 25 18.22 28.62 20.73
N SER A 26 19.33 28.38 21.36
CA SER A 26 19.42 28.16 22.80
C SER A 26 18.88 29.38 23.57
N MET A 27 17.97 29.15 24.47
CA MET A 27 17.52 30.19 25.42
C MET A 27 17.68 29.70 26.86
N ARG A 28 18.43 30.48 27.57
CA ARG A 28 18.85 30.26 28.96
C ARG A 28 17.69 30.40 29.94
N LEU A 29 17.71 29.52 30.91
CA LEU A 29 16.87 29.46 32.09
C LEU A 29 17.04 30.72 32.95
N THR A 30 15.96 31.46 33.24
CA THR A 30 15.94 32.42 34.31
C THR A 30 14.70 32.15 35.18
N CYS A 31 14.98 31.79 36.41
CA CYS A 31 14.03 31.51 37.48
C CYS A 31 13.35 32.83 37.95
N LEU A 32 12.01 32.88 37.98
CA LEU A 32 11.29 33.89 38.77
C LEU A 32 10.07 33.23 39.40
N ILE A 33 10.17 33.05 40.71
CA ILE A 33 9.08 32.63 41.61
C ILE A 33 8.12 33.83 41.74
N ARG A 34 6.85 33.67 41.39
CA ARG A 34 5.77 34.52 41.85
C ARG A 34 4.60 33.65 42.31
N LEU A 35 4.27 33.83 43.59
CA LEU A 35 3.02 33.41 44.22
C LEU A 35 1.82 33.88 43.38
N ILE A 36 0.92 32.98 43.04
CA ILE A 36 -0.41 33.38 42.55
C ILE A 36 -1.49 32.63 43.32
N ALA A 37 -2.41 33.41 43.77
CA ALA A 37 -3.60 33.07 44.53
C ALA A 37 -4.44 31.96 43.92
N LEU A 38 -4.95 31.11 44.80
CA LEU A 38 -5.93 30.07 44.57
C LEU A 38 -7.26 30.70 44.13
N ALA A 39 -7.54 30.75 42.83
CA ALA A 39 -8.87 31.08 42.31
C ALA A 39 -9.60 29.72 42.08
N CYS A 40 -10.64 29.49 42.92
CA CYS A 40 -11.62 28.43 42.67
C CYS A 40 -12.34 28.69 41.32
N ALA A 41 -11.92 28.02 40.27
CA ALA A 41 -12.71 27.93 39.07
C ALA A 41 -13.77 26.81 39.26
N PRO A 42 -15.04 27.02 38.88
CA PRO A 42 -16.03 25.97 38.95
C PRO A 42 -15.64 24.86 38.02
N LEU A 43 -15.68 23.58 38.52
CA LEU A 43 -15.59 22.40 37.67
C LEU A 43 -16.72 22.52 36.63
N SER A 44 -16.36 22.89 35.41
CA SER A 44 -17.25 22.72 34.28
C SER A 44 -17.52 21.23 34.16
N ALA A 45 -18.77 20.84 34.41
CA ALA A 45 -19.23 19.47 34.14
C ALA A 45 -18.84 19.15 32.71
N ALA A 46 -17.91 18.20 32.53
CA ALA A 46 -17.62 17.63 31.25
C ALA A 46 -18.96 17.09 30.72
N ALA A 47 -19.49 17.74 29.69
CA ALA A 47 -20.70 17.27 29.01
C ALA A 47 -20.41 15.82 28.62
N ALA A 48 -21.16 14.92 29.20
CA ALA A 48 -21.11 13.50 28.81
C ALA A 48 -21.39 13.46 27.32
N GLN A 49 -20.35 13.20 26.53
CA GLN A 49 -20.49 13.02 25.09
C GLN A 49 -21.38 11.80 24.93
N THR A 50 -22.59 12.02 24.44
CA THR A 50 -23.49 10.93 24.03
C THR A 50 -22.68 10.04 23.09
N PRO A 51 -22.55 8.73 23.35
CA PRO A 51 -21.85 7.85 22.43
C PRO A 51 -22.47 8.03 21.04
N PRO A 52 -21.66 8.07 19.98
CA PRO A 52 -22.18 8.23 18.62
C PRO A 52 -23.24 7.15 18.37
N ALA A 53 -24.39 7.56 17.82
CA ALA A 53 -25.43 6.61 17.45
C ALA A 53 -24.84 5.52 16.55
N LEU A 54 -25.21 4.28 16.80
CA LEU A 54 -24.80 3.17 15.96
C LEU A 54 -25.26 3.46 14.52
N PRO A 55 -24.41 3.21 13.50
CA PRO A 55 -24.77 3.43 12.11
C PRO A 55 -25.96 2.58 11.71
N ASP A 56 -26.90 3.13 10.95
CA ASP A 56 -27.95 2.35 10.31
C ASP A 56 -27.37 1.56 9.14
N LEU A 57 -27.08 0.29 9.36
CA LEU A 57 -26.55 -0.62 8.36
C LEU A 57 -27.65 -1.40 7.61
N SER A 58 -28.92 -1.05 7.76
CA SER A 58 -30.05 -1.77 7.12
C SER A 58 -29.97 -1.80 5.59
N ARG A 59 -29.18 -0.91 4.98
CA ARG A 59 -28.90 -0.85 3.54
C ARG A 59 -27.46 -1.20 3.19
N ALA A 60 -26.69 -1.68 4.13
CA ALA A 60 -25.31 -2.11 3.91
C ALA A 60 -25.31 -3.59 3.51
N HIS A 61 -24.78 -3.88 2.32
CA HIS A 61 -24.64 -5.23 1.80
C HIS A 61 -23.17 -5.61 1.81
N GLU A 62 -22.87 -6.72 2.45
CA GLU A 62 -21.50 -7.24 2.55
C GLU A 62 -21.30 -8.42 1.60
N PHE A 63 -20.18 -8.38 0.87
CA PHE A 63 -19.76 -9.42 -0.07
C PHE A 63 -18.31 -9.80 0.23
N ARG A 64 -17.98 -11.09 0.10
CA ARG A 64 -16.62 -11.62 0.32
C ARG A 64 -16.29 -12.62 -0.77
N GLU A 65 -15.11 -12.47 -1.35
CA GLU A 65 -14.52 -13.41 -2.30
C GLU A 65 -13.02 -13.54 -2.05
N VAL A 66 -12.41 -14.63 -2.55
CA VAL A 66 -10.96 -14.85 -2.46
C VAL A 66 -10.30 -14.35 -3.73
N HIS A 67 -9.53 -13.27 -3.63
CA HIS A 67 -8.72 -12.68 -4.70
C HIS A 67 -7.36 -12.27 -4.14
N LEU A 68 -6.37 -12.02 -5.00
CA LEU A 68 -5.02 -11.61 -4.60
C LEU A 68 -4.36 -12.56 -3.58
N GLY A 69 -4.81 -13.82 -3.54
CA GLY A 69 -4.37 -14.81 -2.56
C GLY A 69 -4.91 -14.62 -1.14
N MET A 70 -5.95 -13.81 -0.95
CA MET A 70 -6.56 -13.49 0.35
C MET A 70 -8.05 -13.24 0.23
N GLU A 71 -8.76 -13.17 1.37
CA GLU A 71 -10.14 -12.70 1.40
C GLU A 71 -10.18 -11.20 1.07
N VAL A 72 -11.05 -10.84 0.13
CA VAL A 72 -11.42 -9.45 -0.18
C VAL A 72 -12.85 -9.25 0.27
N ARG A 73 -13.05 -8.24 1.11
CA ARG A 73 -14.35 -7.84 1.66
C ARG A 73 -14.79 -6.52 1.07
N LEU A 74 -16.02 -6.48 0.60
CA LEU A 74 -16.65 -5.30 0.04
C LEU A 74 -17.97 -5.04 0.75
N VAL A 75 -18.13 -3.87 1.35
CA VAL A 75 -19.39 -3.40 1.92
C VAL A 75 -19.89 -2.23 1.10
N LEU A 76 -21.12 -2.34 0.58
CA LEU A 76 -21.78 -1.30 -0.21
C LEU A 76 -23.03 -0.83 0.52
N VAL A 77 -23.27 0.46 0.58
CA VAL A 77 -24.57 1.02 0.99
C VAL A 77 -25.40 1.26 -0.27
N HIS A 78 -26.48 0.50 -0.43
CA HIS A 78 -27.37 0.57 -1.59
C HIS A 78 -28.82 0.22 -1.19
N ALA A 79 -29.81 0.87 -1.82
CA ALA A 79 -31.22 0.64 -1.51
C ALA A 79 -31.73 -0.72 -2.02
N ASP A 80 -31.16 -1.23 -3.10
CA ASP A 80 -31.54 -2.47 -3.78
C ASP A 80 -30.39 -3.49 -3.65
N GLU A 81 -30.69 -4.62 -3.02
CA GLU A 81 -29.71 -5.70 -2.80
C GLU A 81 -29.28 -6.37 -4.11
N MET A 82 -30.19 -6.56 -5.07
CA MET A 82 -29.86 -7.20 -6.34
C MET A 82 -28.90 -6.32 -7.15
N ALA A 83 -29.16 -5.01 -7.16
CA ALA A 83 -28.25 -4.05 -7.77
C ALA A 83 -26.90 -4.01 -7.05
N ALA A 84 -26.88 -4.01 -5.71
CA ALA A 84 -25.66 -4.08 -4.92
C ALA A 84 -24.84 -5.34 -5.28
N ARG A 85 -25.47 -6.50 -5.36
CA ARG A 85 -24.84 -7.76 -5.75
C ARG A 85 -24.25 -7.72 -7.16
N ALA A 86 -24.98 -7.16 -8.13
CA ALA A 86 -24.48 -7.00 -9.50
C ALA A 86 -23.27 -6.06 -9.58
N ILE A 87 -23.29 -4.98 -8.79
CA ILE A 87 -22.17 -4.03 -8.67
C ILE A 87 -20.94 -4.71 -8.02
N ALA A 88 -21.15 -5.46 -6.93
CA ALA A 88 -20.11 -6.21 -6.26
C ALA A 88 -19.45 -7.25 -7.20
N GLY A 89 -20.25 -7.99 -7.96
CA GLY A 89 -19.73 -8.93 -8.96
C GLY A 89 -18.82 -8.28 -10.00
N ARG A 90 -19.15 -7.06 -10.46
CA ARG A 90 -18.26 -6.30 -11.36
C ARG A 90 -16.97 -5.85 -10.68
N ALA A 91 -17.05 -5.47 -9.40
CA ALA A 91 -15.87 -5.11 -8.61
C ALA A 91 -14.91 -6.30 -8.46
N PHE A 92 -15.41 -7.48 -8.08
CA PHE A 92 -14.59 -8.69 -7.97
C PHE A 92 -14.02 -9.15 -9.31
N ALA A 93 -14.81 -9.09 -10.39
CA ALA A 93 -14.31 -9.37 -11.73
C ALA A 93 -13.16 -8.41 -12.13
N ARG A 94 -13.26 -7.14 -11.76
CA ARG A 94 -12.17 -6.18 -12.01
C ARG A 94 -10.91 -6.52 -11.20
N ILE A 95 -11.05 -6.91 -9.93
CA ILE A 95 -9.92 -7.36 -9.10
C ILE A 95 -9.22 -8.57 -9.75
N GLU A 96 -10.00 -9.54 -10.24
CA GLU A 96 -9.46 -10.73 -10.91
C GLU A 96 -8.65 -10.39 -12.17
N VAL A 97 -9.13 -9.45 -12.98
CA VAL A 97 -8.41 -8.95 -14.15
C VAL A 97 -7.08 -8.30 -13.73
N LEU A 98 -7.12 -7.44 -12.71
CA LEU A 98 -5.94 -6.72 -12.23
C LEU A 98 -4.93 -7.65 -11.55
N ASP A 99 -5.38 -8.69 -10.84
CA ASP A 99 -4.51 -9.74 -10.31
C ASP A 99 -3.83 -10.51 -11.46
N GLY A 100 -4.55 -10.83 -12.52
CA GLY A 100 -3.98 -11.42 -13.73
C GLY A 100 -2.90 -10.56 -14.41
N ILE A 101 -2.96 -9.25 -14.24
CA ILE A 101 -1.98 -8.31 -14.75
C ILE A 101 -0.77 -8.20 -13.81
N MET A 102 -0.98 -7.96 -12.52
CA MET A 102 0.02 -7.48 -11.56
C MET A 102 0.60 -8.54 -10.62
N SER A 103 0.04 -9.75 -10.61
CA SER A 103 0.47 -10.82 -9.70
C SER A 103 1.87 -11.32 -10.04
N ASP A 104 2.77 -11.30 -9.07
CA ASP A 104 4.07 -11.94 -9.17
C ASP A 104 4.03 -13.44 -8.82
N HIS A 105 2.91 -13.94 -8.27
CA HIS A 105 2.65 -15.34 -7.98
C HIS A 105 2.13 -16.14 -9.19
N ARG A 106 1.29 -15.52 -10.03
CA ARG A 106 0.72 -16.15 -11.21
C ARG A 106 1.75 -16.22 -12.33
N ALA A 107 2.21 -17.40 -12.69
CA ALA A 107 3.22 -17.58 -13.74
C ALA A 107 2.80 -16.98 -15.11
N THR A 108 1.49 -16.94 -15.36
CA THR A 108 0.88 -16.42 -16.60
C THR A 108 0.52 -14.94 -16.53
N SER A 109 0.78 -14.25 -15.40
CA SER A 109 0.51 -12.82 -15.27
C SER A 109 1.28 -12.00 -16.30
N GLU A 110 0.75 -10.85 -16.63
CA GLU A 110 1.45 -9.91 -17.51
C GLU A 110 2.79 -9.48 -16.91
N LEU A 111 2.81 -9.18 -15.60
CA LEU A 111 4.03 -8.86 -14.85
C LEU A 111 5.14 -9.90 -15.03
N ASN A 112 4.81 -11.19 -14.92
CA ASN A 112 5.79 -12.25 -15.05
C ASN A 112 6.24 -12.49 -16.51
N ARG A 113 5.41 -12.15 -17.51
CA ARG A 113 5.80 -12.24 -18.93
C ARG A 113 6.90 -11.27 -19.30
N ILE A 114 6.93 -10.07 -18.70
CA ILE A 114 8.00 -9.09 -18.94
C ILE A 114 9.37 -9.69 -18.61
N ALA A 115 9.47 -10.48 -17.54
CA ALA A 115 10.72 -11.09 -17.10
C ALA A 115 11.26 -12.17 -18.06
N LEU A 116 10.48 -12.57 -19.07
CA LEU A 116 10.88 -13.53 -20.11
C LEU A 116 11.42 -12.84 -21.37
N ALA A 117 11.25 -11.53 -21.48
CA ALA A 117 11.73 -10.76 -22.62
C ALA A 117 13.27 -10.65 -22.60
N PRO A 118 13.92 -10.61 -23.79
CA PRO A 118 15.33 -10.29 -23.89
C PRO A 118 15.69 -8.95 -23.24
N VAL A 119 16.88 -8.88 -22.64
CA VAL A 119 17.40 -7.64 -22.05
C VAL A 119 17.46 -6.54 -23.10
N GLY A 120 16.99 -5.36 -22.74
CA GLY A 120 16.93 -4.18 -23.62
C GLY A 120 15.75 -4.14 -24.59
N GLN A 121 14.96 -5.21 -24.69
CA GLN A 121 13.80 -5.24 -25.58
C GLN A 121 12.59 -4.58 -24.91
N TRP A 122 11.98 -3.62 -25.63
CA TRP A 122 10.69 -3.06 -25.25
C TRP A 122 9.59 -4.12 -25.36
N THR A 123 8.88 -4.31 -24.26
CA THR A 123 7.77 -5.25 -24.14
C THR A 123 6.48 -4.47 -23.94
N PRO A 124 5.50 -4.57 -24.82
CA PRO A 124 4.20 -3.94 -24.66
C PRO A 124 3.50 -4.45 -23.40
N VAL A 125 2.87 -3.53 -22.68
CA VAL A 125 2.11 -3.81 -21.45
C VAL A 125 0.75 -3.12 -21.49
N SER A 126 -0.18 -3.62 -20.66
CA SER A 126 -1.47 -2.98 -20.45
C SER A 126 -1.27 -1.57 -19.86
N ARG A 127 -2.29 -0.72 -20.06
CA ARG A 127 -2.33 0.60 -19.46
C ARG A 127 -2.23 0.51 -17.93
N GLU A 128 -2.93 -0.44 -17.33
CA GLU A 128 -2.95 -0.67 -15.89
C GLU A 128 -1.55 -1.00 -15.34
N LEU A 129 -0.83 -1.89 -16.01
CA LEU A 129 0.53 -2.24 -15.59
C LEU A 129 1.48 -1.06 -15.78
N HIS A 130 1.35 -0.35 -16.89
CA HIS A 130 2.14 0.86 -17.15
C HIS A 130 1.93 1.93 -16.06
N GLU A 131 0.69 2.24 -15.69
CA GLU A 131 0.36 3.22 -14.65
C GLU A 131 0.94 2.83 -13.29
N VAL A 132 0.75 1.58 -12.85
CA VAL A 132 1.29 1.15 -11.55
C VAL A 132 2.81 1.11 -11.54
N LEU A 133 3.46 0.78 -12.66
CA LEU A 133 4.93 0.84 -12.77
C LEU A 133 5.45 2.28 -12.75
N GLY A 134 4.73 3.23 -13.32
CA GLY A 134 5.03 4.65 -13.19
C GLY A 134 5.01 5.11 -11.72
N HIS A 135 3.97 4.73 -10.98
CA HIS A 135 3.89 5.01 -9.53
C HIS A 135 5.02 4.32 -8.74
N ALA A 136 5.34 3.08 -9.09
CA ALA A 136 6.41 2.32 -8.44
C ALA A 136 7.79 2.94 -8.71
N ALA A 137 8.06 3.37 -9.94
CA ALA A 137 9.29 4.08 -10.30
C ALA A 137 9.43 5.42 -9.55
N PHE A 138 8.32 6.18 -9.47
CA PHE A 138 8.28 7.42 -8.69
C PHE A 138 8.59 7.16 -7.20
N ALA A 139 7.94 6.17 -6.60
CA ALA A 139 8.17 5.81 -5.19
C ALA A 139 9.61 5.34 -4.95
N ALA A 140 10.19 4.55 -5.86
CA ALA A 140 11.57 4.10 -5.77
C ALA A 140 12.55 5.29 -5.82
N ALA A 141 12.34 6.23 -6.74
CA ALA A 141 13.16 7.44 -6.85
C ALA A 141 12.99 8.35 -5.61
N ALA A 142 11.76 8.57 -5.14
CA ALA A 142 11.47 9.43 -4.00
C ALA A 142 12.03 8.89 -2.67
N THR A 143 12.27 7.58 -2.57
CA THR A 143 12.83 6.92 -1.37
C THR A 143 14.30 6.54 -1.52
N ASP A 144 14.98 7.01 -2.58
CA ASP A 144 16.36 6.65 -2.92
C ASP A 144 16.58 5.11 -2.92
N GLY A 145 15.60 4.37 -3.47
CA GLY A 145 15.62 2.92 -3.58
C GLY A 145 15.34 2.17 -2.26
N ALA A 146 14.89 2.83 -1.19
CA ALA A 146 14.44 2.12 0.01
C ALA A 146 13.19 1.29 -0.29
N PHE A 147 12.25 1.81 -1.08
CA PHE A 147 11.30 1.02 -1.84
C PHE A 147 11.92 0.69 -3.21
N ASP A 148 11.85 -0.56 -3.63
CA ASP A 148 12.32 -0.98 -4.95
C ASP A 148 11.43 -2.10 -5.49
N HIS A 149 10.71 -1.82 -6.56
CA HIS A 149 9.80 -2.76 -7.20
C HIS A 149 10.51 -3.88 -7.98
N THR A 150 11.86 -3.87 -8.04
CA THR A 150 12.66 -4.92 -8.67
C THR A 150 13.16 -5.98 -7.68
N VAL A 151 12.67 -5.98 -6.43
CA VAL A 151 13.02 -6.96 -5.39
C VAL A 151 12.56 -8.39 -5.68
N GLY A 152 11.87 -8.64 -6.77
CA GLY A 152 11.32 -9.92 -7.17
C GLY A 152 12.28 -11.11 -7.07
N PRO A 153 13.57 -11.02 -7.45
CA PRO A 153 14.54 -12.11 -7.25
C PRO A 153 14.73 -12.46 -5.77
N LEU A 154 14.77 -11.47 -4.87
CA LEU A 154 14.88 -11.69 -3.42
C LEU A 154 13.61 -12.28 -2.83
N THR A 155 12.45 -11.77 -3.24
CA THR A 155 11.14 -12.26 -2.78
C THR A 155 10.92 -13.72 -3.18
N ARG A 156 11.29 -14.09 -4.41
CA ARG A 156 11.22 -15.49 -4.86
C ARG A 156 12.12 -16.40 -4.03
N LEU A 157 13.36 -15.99 -3.82
CA LEU A 157 14.31 -16.74 -2.99
C LEU A 157 13.76 -16.95 -1.57
N TRP A 158 13.20 -15.91 -0.99
CA TRP A 158 12.58 -15.95 0.32
C TRP A 158 11.35 -16.88 0.38
N ARG A 159 10.46 -16.80 -0.60
CA ARG A 159 9.26 -17.66 -0.70
C ARG A 159 9.64 -19.14 -0.84
N GLU A 160 10.65 -19.42 -1.65
CA GLU A 160 11.15 -20.78 -1.80
C GLU A 160 11.70 -21.32 -0.47
N ALA A 161 12.49 -20.53 0.24
CA ALA A 161 13.00 -20.90 1.57
C ALA A 161 11.85 -21.10 2.58
N ALA A 162 10.85 -20.22 2.58
CA ALA A 162 9.68 -20.35 3.46
C ALA A 162 8.86 -21.62 3.15
N ARG A 163 8.74 -21.99 1.87
CA ARG A 163 7.99 -23.16 1.41
C ARG A 163 8.73 -24.48 1.69
N THR A 164 10.05 -24.50 1.47
CA THR A 164 10.86 -25.75 1.57
C THR A 164 11.50 -25.97 2.93
N GLY A 165 11.57 -24.93 3.77
CA GLY A 165 12.33 -24.95 5.00
C GLY A 165 13.85 -24.89 4.80
N GLN A 166 14.33 -24.78 3.55
CA GLN A 166 15.75 -24.68 3.25
C GLN A 166 16.26 -23.25 3.51
N PRO A 167 17.38 -23.08 4.23
CA PRO A 167 17.86 -21.75 4.57
C PRO A 167 18.40 -21.01 3.35
N ILE A 168 18.13 -19.68 3.29
CA ILE A 168 18.74 -18.81 2.30
C ILE A 168 20.24 -18.69 2.58
N THR A 169 21.06 -19.07 1.58
CA THR A 169 22.52 -18.93 1.65
C THR A 169 22.94 -17.51 1.27
N ASP A 170 24.09 -17.07 1.80
CA ASP A 170 24.64 -15.74 1.46
C ASP A 170 24.98 -15.63 -0.03
N SER A 171 25.43 -16.71 -0.66
CA SER A 171 25.70 -16.74 -2.10
C SER A 171 24.44 -16.59 -2.94
N ALA A 172 23.36 -17.31 -2.60
CA ALA A 172 22.06 -17.19 -3.29
C ALA A 172 21.49 -15.76 -3.14
N ARG A 173 21.60 -15.19 -1.94
CA ARG A 173 21.20 -13.81 -1.66
C ARG A 173 22.01 -12.81 -2.51
N ALA A 174 23.33 -12.98 -2.58
CA ALA A 174 24.21 -12.10 -3.35
C ALA A 174 23.87 -12.13 -4.85
N ILE A 175 23.58 -13.32 -5.40
CA ILE A 175 23.17 -13.48 -6.79
C ILE A 175 21.81 -12.78 -7.02
N ALA A 176 20.82 -13.05 -6.19
CA ALA A 176 19.49 -12.42 -6.32
C ALA A 176 19.57 -10.88 -6.23
N ARG A 177 20.43 -10.37 -5.34
CA ARG A 177 20.66 -8.94 -5.13
C ARG A 177 21.22 -8.22 -6.37
N GLN A 178 22.04 -8.90 -7.20
CA GLN A 178 22.62 -8.29 -8.42
C GLN A 178 21.56 -7.89 -9.44
N ALA A 179 20.38 -8.52 -9.41
CA ALA A 179 19.26 -8.21 -10.30
C ALA A 179 18.26 -7.20 -9.70
N VAL A 180 18.57 -6.59 -8.56
CA VAL A 180 17.72 -5.58 -7.90
C VAL A 180 18.31 -4.19 -8.13
N ASP A 181 17.65 -3.40 -8.98
CA ASP A 181 18.00 -2.00 -9.25
C ASP A 181 16.87 -1.34 -10.05
N HIS A 182 16.05 -0.52 -9.37
CA HIS A 182 14.92 0.17 -10.01
C HIS A 182 15.33 1.08 -11.18
N ARG A 183 16.59 1.57 -11.21
CA ARG A 183 17.10 2.40 -12.31
C ARG A 183 17.34 1.61 -13.59
N SER A 184 17.31 0.28 -13.50
CA SER A 184 17.48 -0.63 -14.63
C SER A 184 16.15 -1.15 -15.20
N VAL A 185 15.04 -0.51 -14.80
CA VAL A 185 13.71 -0.66 -15.43
C VAL A 185 13.36 0.65 -16.11
N GLU A 186 13.08 0.60 -17.38
CA GLU A 186 12.60 1.75 -18.13
C GLU A 186 11.14 1.54 -18.50
N VAL A 187 10.32 2.55 -18.22
CA VAL A 187 8.92 2.64 -18.59
C VAL A 187 8.80 3.70 -19.68
N ASP A 188 8.25 3.34 -20.82
CA ASP A 188 8.07 4.26 -21.93
C ASP A 188 7.05 5.33 -21.58
N SER A 189 7.41 6.60 -21.67
CA SER A 189 6.54 7.73 -21.34
C SER A 189 5.45 8.00 -22.38
N GLU A 190 5.63 7.55 -23.62
CA GLU A 190 4.71 7.81 -24.75
C GLU A 190 3.92 6.57 -25.16
N GLY A 191 4.50 5.37 -24.97
CA GLY A 191 3.90 4.10 -25.29
C GLY A 191 3.73 3.22 -24.05
N PHE A 192 2.78 2.29 -24.09
CA PHE A 192 2.60 1.32 -23.02
C PHE A 192 3.61 0.18 -23.18
N ALA A 193 4.89 0.44 -22.83
CA ALA A 193 5.95 -0.55 -22.92
C ALA A 193 6.94 -0.41 -21.76
N VAL A 194 7.61 -1.52 -21.46
CA VAL A 194 8.62 -1.64 -20.39
C VAL A 194 9.81 -2.44 -20.90
N ARG A 195 11.03 -2.13 -20.47
CA ARG A 195 12.21 -2.96 -20.70
C ARG A 195 13.09 -3.07 -19.47
N PHE A 196 13.79 -4.20 -19.37
CA PHE A 196 14.84 -4.43 -18.38
C PHE A 196 16.21 -4.23 -19.01
N LEU A 197 17.09 -3.54 -18.31
CA LEU A 197 18.46 -3.28 -18.76
C LEU A 197 19.47 -4.31 -18.23
N ARG A 198 19.05 -5.21 -17.34
CA ARG A 198 19.92 -6.24 -16.75
C ARG A 198 19.28 -7.62 -16.79
N PRO A 199 20.08 -8.68 -16.91
CA PRO A 199 19.56 -10.04 -16.86
C PRO A 199 19.07 -10.44 -15.45
N GLY A 200 18.12 -11.33 -15.39
CA GLY A 200 17.61 -11.91 -14.14
C GLY A 200 16.66 -11.01 -13.34
N MET A 201 16.38 -9.81 -13.82
CA MET A 201 15.43 -8.89 -13.17
C MET A 201 14.03 -9.48 -13.12
N ARG A 202 13.33 -9.19 -12.04
CA ARG A 202 11.91 -9.51 -11.84
C ARG A 202 11.27 -8.41 -11.00
N LEU A 203 10.03 -8.11 -11.34
CA LEU A 203 9.24 -7.15 -10.57
C LEU A 203 8.48 -7.85 -9.43
N ASP A 204 8.29 -7.13 -8.35
CA ASP A 204 7.38 -7.45 -7.25
C ASP A 204 6.63 -6.17 -6.90
N LEU A 205 5.34 -6.16 -7.17
CA LEU A 205 4.44 -5.03 -6.90
C LEU A 205 3.66 -5.19 -5.60
N GLY A 206 3.95 -6.21 -4.77
CA GLY A 206 3.17 -6.54 -3.59
C GLY A 206 3.01 -5.40 -2.57
N ALA A 207 3.95 -4.44 -2.56
CA ALA A 207 3.89 -3.28 -1.68
C ALA A 207 3.09 -2.09 -2.25
N ILE A 208 2.66 -2.13 -3.52
CA ILE A 208 1.93 -1.02 -4.17
C ILE A 208 0.66 -1.49 -4.89
N ALA A 209 0.67 -2.69 -5.48
CA ALA A 209 -0.41 -3.16 -6.35
C ALA A 209 -1.75 -3.26 -5.62
N LYS A 210 -1.79 -3.75 -4.36
CA LYS A 210 -3.05 -3.89 -3.63
C LYS A 210 -3.76 -2.55 -3.45
N GLY A 211 -3.04 -1.54 -2.95
CA GLY A 211 -3.59 -0.19 -2.79
C GLY A 211 -4.08 0.38 -4.13
N TRP A 212 -3.29 0.22 -5.20
CA TRP A 212 -3.68 0.67 -6.54
C TRP A 212 -4.93 -0.04 -7.06
N ILE A 213 -5.04 -1.37 -6.87
CA ILE A 213 -6.22 -2.17 -7.25
C ILE A 213 -7.46 -1.71 -6.47
N LEU A 214 -7.35 -1.52 -5.15
CA LEU A 214 -8.48 -1.05 -4.34
C LEU A 214 -8.93 0.35 -4.75
N ASP A 215 -8.00 1.25 -5.09
CA ASP A 215 -8.34 2.58 -5.61
C ASP A 215 -8.99 2.53 -6.99
N ASP A 216 -8.57 1.63 -7.89
CA ASP A 216 -9.19 1.42 -9.19
C ASP A 216 -10.64 0.91 -9.05
N VAL A 217 -10.84 -0.07 -8.17
CA VAL A 217 -12.18 -0.60 -7.86
C VAL A 217 -13.06 0.44 -7.18
N ALA A 218 -12.51 1.26 -6.27
CA ALA A 218 -13.26 2.35 -5.65
C ALA A 218 -13.76 3.35 -6.71
N ARG A 219 -12.95 3.69 -7.71
CA ARG A 219 -13.37 4.53 -8.85
C ARG A 219 -14.45 3.89 -9.69
N LEU A 220 -14.36 2.57 -9.94
CA LEU A 220 -15.41 1.82 -10.64
C LEU A 220 -16.74 1.89 -9.88
N LEU A 221 -16.70 1.71 -8.55
CA LEU A 221 -17.88 1.79 -7.69
C LEU A 221 -18.48 3.20 -7.64
N ASP A 222 -17.64 4.25 -7.56
CA ASP A 222 -18.09 5.65 -7.66
C ASP A 222 -18.82 5.91 -8.98
N THR A 223 -18.28 5.40 -10.10
CA THR A 223 -18.90 5.50 -11.43
C THR A 223 -20.23 4.75 -11.50
N ALA A 224 -20.36 3.66 -10.75
CA ALA A 224 -21.62 2.91 -10.62
C ALA A 224 -22.64 3.60 -9.68
N GLY A 225 -22.32 4.77 -9.14
CA GLY A 225 -23.21 5.54 -8.27
C GLY A 225 -23.16 5.16 -6.78
N VAL A 226 -22.26 4.28 -6.37
CA VAL A 226 -22.06 3.92 -4.95
C VAL A 226 -21.36 5.06 -4.23
N ARG A 227 -22.04 5.69 -3.27
CA ARG A 227 -21.52 6.84 -2.53
C ARG A 227 -20.95 6.49 -1.16
N SER A 228 -21.23 5.29 -0.67
CA SER A 228 -20.72 4.83 0.60
C SER A 228 -20.29 3.36 0.48
N MET A 229 -19.00 3.10 0.71
CA MET A 229 -18.40 1.78 0.58
C MET A 229 -17.17 1.61 1.48
N LEU A 230 -16.88 0.36 1.79
CA LEU A 230 -15.65 -0.10 2.41
C LEU A 230 -15.11 -1.28 1.59
N LEU A 231 -13.86 -1.18 1.17
CA LEU A 231 -13.08 -2.24 0.53
C LEU A 231 -11.95 -2.64 1.47
N GLU A 232 -11.76 -3.95 1.67
CA GLU A 232 -10.70 -4.50 2.53
C GLU A 232 -10.03 -5.68 1.84
N ALA A 233 -8.71 -5.70 1.84
CA ALA A 233 -7.89 -6.80 1.33
C ALA A 233 -6.60 -6.96 2.16
N GLY A 234 -6.53 -7.98 3.02
CA GLY A 234 -5.31 -8.35 3.72
C GLY A 234 -4.67 -7.24 4.57
N GLY A 235 -5.50 -6.46 5.28
CA GLY A 235 -5.07 -5.34 6.14
C GLY A 235 -4.91 -4.00 5.41
N GLU A 236 -5.26 -3.93 4.14
CA GLU A 236 -5.46 -2.68 3.42
C GLU A 236 -6.95 -2.39 3.33
N VAL A 237 -7.35 -1.17 3.70
CA VAL A 237 -8.74 -0.72 3.72
C VAL A 237 -8.84 0.59 2.96
N VAL A 238 -9.82 0.67 2.08
CA VAL A 238 -10.22 1.91 1.38
C VAL A 238 -11.67 2.19 1.68
N THR A 239 -11.99 3.45 2.02
CA THR A 239 -13.35 3.88 2.30
C THR A 239 -13.75 5.06 1.42
N ARG A 240 -15.04 5.14 1.08
CA ARG A 240 -15.70 6.31 0.50
C ARG A 240 -17.01 6.54 1.23
N GLY A 241 -17.35 7.82 1.44
CA GLY A 241 -18.55 8.19 2.18
C GLY A 241 -18.59 7.61 3.59
N ALA A 242 -19.79 7.52 4.16
CA ALA A 242 -20.04 6.97 5.49
C ALA A 242 -21.32 6.12 5.47
N PRO A 243 -21.47 5.13 6.36
CA PRO A 243 -22.76 4.47 6.57
C PRO A 243 -23.82 5.49 6.99
N PRO A 244 -25.11 5.27 6.66
CA PRO A 244 -26.19 6.13 7.10
C PRO A 244 -26.19 6.33 8.63
N GLY A 245 -26.31 7.57 9.09
CA GLY A 245 -26.29 7.92 10.52
C GLY A 245 -24.92 7.92 11.17
N ALA A 246 -23.82 7.64 10.45
CA ALA A 246 -22.46 7.66 10.95
C ALA A 246 -21.64 8.81 10.35
N SER A 247 -20.60 9.26 11.04
CA SER A 247 -19.62 10.22 10.54
C SER A 247 -18.51 9.60 9.70
N GLY A 248 -18.42 8.27 9.65
CA GLY A 248 -17.40 7.52 8.91
C GLY A 248 -17.49 6.01 9.16
N TRP A 249 -16.71 5.26 8.43
CA TRP A 249 -16.48 3.84 8.64
C TRP A 249 -15.54 3.64 9.82
N VAL A 250 -15.90 2.78 10.76
CA VAL A 250 -15.07 2.45 11.92
C VAL A 250 -14.18 1.26 11.59
N ILE A 251 -12.87 1.50 11.61
CA ILE A 251 -11.84 0.50 11.33
C ILE A 251 -11.06 0.21 12.60
N ALA A 252 -11.02 -1.06 13.01
CA ALA A 252 -10.16 -1.52 14.10
C ALA A 252 -8.74 -1.77 13.56
N VAL A 253 -7.76 -1.13 14.14
CA VAL A 253 -6.34 -1.31 13.82
C VAL A 253 -5.64 -1.90 15.01
N GLU A 254 -5.10 -3.11 14.86
CA GLU A 254 -4.27 -3.74 15.88
C GLU A 254 -2.93 -3.02 16.00
N THR A 255 -2.59 -2.59 17.20
CA THR A 255 -1.30 -1.95 17.48
C THR A 255 -0.55 -2.69 18.59
N SER A 256 0.73 -2.40 18.78
CA SER A 256 1.52 -2.96 19.88
C SER A 256 1.04 -2.55 21.28
N ARG A 257 0.12 -1.57 21.36
CA ARG A 257 -0.47 -1.06 22.62
C ARG A 257 -1.93 -1.45 22.81
N GLY A 258 -2.47 -2.28 21.94
CA GLY A 258 -3.88 -2.67 21.87
C GLY A 258 -4.58 -2.12 20.63
N ASP A 259 -5.85 -2.47 20.46
CA ASP A 259 -6.64 -2.05 19.32
C ASP A 259 -6.98 -0.57 19.38
N THR A 260 -6.88 0.10 18.24
CA THR A 260 -7.26 1.50 18.05
C THR A 260 -8.37 1.56 17.03
N LEU A 261 -9.44 2.31 17.31
CA LEU A 261 -10.52 2.56 16.37
C LEU A 261 -10.28 3.86 15.60
N LEU A 262 -10.30 3.75 14.27
CA LEU A 262 -10.22 4.90 13.37
C LEU A 262 -11.58 5.09 12.68
N SER A 263 -12.04 6.33 12.56
CA SER A 263 -13.21 6.69 11.76
C SER A 263 -12.75 7.31 10.45
N LEU A 264 -13.08 6.69 9.33
CA LEU A 264 -12.69 7.12 7.99
C LEU A 264 -13.90 7.35 7.10
N THR A 265 -13.89 8.46 6.36
CA THR A 265 -14.95 8.79 5.38
C THR A 265 -14.46 8.60 3.94
N ASN A 266 -13.38 9.28 3.56
CA ASN A 266 -12.74 9.18 2.26
C ASN A 266 -11.23 9.01 2.51
N GLY A 267 -10.80 7.78 2.70
CA GLY A 267 -9.43 7.52 3.08
C GLY A 267 -9.03 6.06 2.95
N ALA A 268 -7.79 5.80 3.29
CA ALA A 268 -7.22 4.46 3.28
C ALA A 268 -6.36 4.22 4.54
N VAL A 269 -6.31 2.96 4.95
CA VAL A 269 -5.38 2.47 5.97
C VAL A 269 -4.69 1.25 5.42
N SER A 270 -3.38 1.18 5.60
CA SER A 270 -2.58 -0.01 5.30
C SER A 270 -1.86 -0.48 6.56
N THR A 271 -1.97 -1.77 6.85
CA THR A 271 -1.33 -2.39 8.01
C THR A 271 -0.28 -3.39 7.54
N SER A 272 0.99 -3.13 7.89
CA SER A 272 2.09 -4.03 7.56
C SER A 272 2.34 -5.02 8.71
N ALA A 273 2.10 -6.32 8.47
CA ALA A 273 2.34 -7.39 9.43
C ALA A 273 3.67 -8.10 9.12
N SER A 274 4.77 -7.68 9.75
CA SER A 274 6.10 -8.30 9.54
C SER A 274 6.27 -9.66 10.23
N ARG A 275 5.32 -10.12 11.03
CA ARG A 275 5.44 -11.33 11.85
C ARG A 275 4.72 -12.57 11.32
N ALA A 276 3.88 -12.41 10.30
CA ALA A 276 3.01 -13.50 9.83
C ALA A 276 3.73 -14.56 8.99
N GLN A 277 4.82 -14.19 8.31
CA GLN A 277 5.55 -15.09 7.43
C GLN A 277 7.05 -14.95 7.64
N LEU A 278 7.74 -16.07 7.87
CA LEU A 278 9.15 -16.13 8.19
C LEU A 278 9.83 -17.21 7.35
N ALA A 279 11.01 -16.92 6.79
CA ALA A 279 11.87 -17.88 6.10
C ALA A 279 13.16 -18.15 6.90
N PRO A 280 13.66 -19.40 6.93
CA PRO A 280 14.92 -19.73 7.59
C PRO A 280 16.11 -19.14 6.83
N VAL A 281 17.17 -18.80 7.59
CA VAL A 281 18.42 -18.28 7.04
C VAL A 281 19.63 -19.04 7.57
N THR A 282 20.73 -19.05 6.81
CA THR A 282 21.99 -19.68 7.21
C THR A 282 22.51 -19.02 8.50
N GLY A 283 23.06 -19.84 9.40
CA GLY A 283 23.51 -19.38 10.72
C GLY A 283 22.44 -19.31 11.78
N GLY A 284 21.25 -19.80 11.47
CA GLY A 284 20.09 -19.88 12.39
C GLY A 284 19.27 -18.60 12.45
N GLY A 285 18.01 -18.75 12.84
CA GLY A 285 17.02 -17.66 12.88
C GLY A 285 16.13 -17.61 11.64
N HIS A 286 15.26 -16.61 11.63
CA HIS A 286 14.28 -16.42 10.56
C HIS A 286 14.25 -14.95 10.12
N GLU A 287 13.96 -14.72 8.86
CA GLU A 287 13.78 -13.39 8.28
C GLU A 287 12.35 -13.20 7.78
N GLY A 288 11.82 -11.98 7.94
CA GLY A 288 10.55 -11.57 7.34
C GLY A 288 10.67 -11.32 5.84
N HIS A 289 9.58 -10.89 5.24
CA HIS A 289 9.49 -10.63 3.79
C HIS A 289 9.82 -9.18 3.38
N VAL A 290 10.17 -8.31 4.33
CA VAL A 290 10.54 -6.91 4.07
C VAL A 290 12.06 -6.79 4.00
N PHE A 291 12.59 -6.50 2.83
CA PHE A 291 14.02 -6.47 2.54
C PHE A 291 14.60 -5.06 2.63
N ARG A 292 15.86 -4.99 3.07
CA ARG A 292 16.71 -3.83 2.77
C ARG A 292 17.28 -4.01 1.37
N THR A 293 16.91 -3.18 0.46
CA THR A 293 17.31 -3.26 -0.96
C THR A 293 18.82 -3.18 -1.12
N THR A 294 19.51 -2.40 -0.28
CA THR A 294 20.97 -2.25 -0.29
C THR A 294 21.74 -3.53 0.08
N THR A 295 21.20 -4.37 0.96
CA THR A 295 21.87 -5.59 1.45
C THR A 295 21.20 -6.88 1.01
N GLY A 296 19.96 -6.81 0.53
CA GLY A 296 19.11 -7.97 0.25
C GLY A 296 18.69 -8.76 1.49
N ALA A 297 19.06 -8.30 2.69
CA ALA A 297 18.67 -8.92 3.95
C ALA A 297 17.32 -8.38 4.44
N ALA A 298 16.48 -9.24 4.98
CA ALA A 298 15.28 -8.84 5.67
C ALA A 298 15.54 -8.66 7.18
N ARG A 299 14.55 -8.06 7.87
CA ARG A 299 14.62 -7.88 9.30
C ARG A 299 14.59 -9.25 10.00
N ARG A 300 15.67 -9.60 10.71
CA ARG A 300 15.72 -10.82 11.51
C ARG A 300 14.81 -10.72 12.73
N THR A 301 14.00 -11.74 12.92
CA THR A 301 13.27 -11.95 14.17
C THR A 301 13.97 -13.08 14.93
N ARG A 302 14.46 -12.80 16.14
CA ARG A 302 14.82 -13.88 17.07
C ARG A 302 13.50 -14.48 17.57
N ARG A 303 13.25 -15.79 17.39
CA ARG A 303 12.26 -16.48 18.20
C ARG A 303 12.64 -16.23 19.66
N ARG A 304 11.80 -15.58 20.42
CA ARG A 304 11.85 -15.75 21.87
C ARG A 304 11.49 -17.22 22.09
N SER A 305 12.41 -18.00 22.62
CA SER A 305 12.08 -19.32 23.14
C SER A 305 10.96 -19.17 24.16
N PRO A 306 9.99 -20.12 24.20
CA PRO A 306 8.90 -20.10 25.16
C PRO A 306 9.40 -20.10 26.58
#